data_04595015e8a3d50ab7ab9c45ba27d6b6
#
_entry.id   04595015e8a3d50ab7ab9c45ba27d6b6
#
_cell.length_a   1.000
_cell.length_b   1.000
_cell.length_c   1.000
_cell.angle_alpha   90.00
_cell.angle_beta   90.00
_cell.angle_gamma   90.00
#
_symmetry.space_group_name_H-M   'P 1'
#
loop_
_entity.id
_entity.type
_entity.pdbx_description
1 polymer ?
#
loop_
_entity_poly.entity_id
_entity_poly.type
_entity_poly.pdbx_seq_one_letter_code
_entity_poly.pdbx_strand_id
1 'polypeptide(L)'
;AGQKVFIATTDDNIPLNTFVCAFDFNSGKLLWKFRTANSVKNTIAYENGIVIAQDAACNLYALDAESGKLLWKQYIKLNSYPYLTEGITIDKGVVYAGIGAGLSAYDLKTGQTIWINKDWRQREGATTTLTVAGNVLVSGTQWGGLYGNDIHTGKQLWKLSDNGLRNRGASPVYKDGKLWIISSKSFFVIEPQTGKVLQQKELSANLDVTSTPLITEQEIIFGTADRGVFALDKATLFNKWRAETLPSLVYTAPYSTTPQAGVETSPVASQGVIYIGASDGYLYAIDRTTGIIKDKYNLGAPIFS
;
A
#
# COMPACT_ATOMS: atom_id res chain seq x y z
N ALA A 1 10.55 2.30 12.78
CA ALA A 1 10.27 3.30 13.81
C ALA A 1 11.39 3.29 14.85
N GLY A 2 12.01 4.42 15.09
CA GLY A 2 13.24 4.49 15.88
C GLY A 2 14.35 3.65 15.23
N GLN A 3 14.94 2.75 16.00
CA GLN A 3 15.97 1.80 15.52
C GLN A 3 15.41 0.40 15.22
N LYS A 4 14.11 0.29 14.95
CA LYS A 4 13.46 -1.00 14.65
C LYS A 4 12.81 -1.02 13.27
N VAL A 5 12.89 -2.17 12.62
CA VAL A 5 12.16 -2.52 11.41
C VAL A 5 11.09 -3.55 11.77
N PHE A 6 9.84 -3.28 11.40
CA PHE A 6 8.73 -4.21 11.60
C PHE A 6 8.34 -4.79 10.25
N ILE A 7 8.21 -6.11 10.21
CA ILE A 7 7.72 -6.84 9.04
C ILE A 7 6.68 -7.87 9.45
N ALA A 8 5.84 -8.25 8.53
CA ALA A 8 4.91 -9.35 8.71
C ALA A 8 5.18 -10.44 7.67
N THR A 9 4.84 -11.67 8.00
CA THR A 9 5.06 -12.82 7.12
C THR A 9 3.77 -13.38 6.58
N THR A 10 3.87 -13.95 5.38
CA THR A 10 2.81 -14.72 4.72
C THR A 10 3.24 -16.17 4.59
N ASP A 11 2.38 -17.10 4.97
CA ASP A 11 2.54 -18.52 4.67
C ASP A 11 1.15 -19.14 4.49
N ASP A 12 0.72 -19.29 3.26
CA ASP A 12 -0.60 -19.84 2.94
C ASP A 12 -0.60 -21.37 2.93
N ASN A 13 0.57 -22.01 2.99
CA ASN A 13 0.73 -23.46 2.95
C ASN A 13 0.77 -24.09 4.34
N ILE A 14 1.35 -23.39 5.31
CA ILE A 14 1.53 -23.89 6.69
C ILE A 14 0.73 -23.00 7.65
N PRO A 15 -0.49 -23.40 8.03
CA PRO A 15 -1.26 -22.67 9.02
C PRO A 15 -0.46 -22.41 10.30
N LEU A 16 -0.60 -21.22 10.86
CA LEU A 16 0.07 -20.77 12.09
C LEU A 16 1.60 -20.57 11.98
N ASN A 17 2.18 -20.62 10.78
CA ASN A 17 3.59 -20.26 10.57
C ASN A 17 3.75 -18.78 10.10
N THR A 18 2.94 -17.90 10.67
CA THR A 18 2.88 -16.50 10.30
C THR A 18 3.11 -15.61 11.50
N PHE A 19 3.88 -14.55 11.29
CA PHE A 19 4.39 -13.72 12.38
C PHE A 19 4.40 -12.23 12.01
N VAL A 20 4.29 -11.39 13.03
CA VAL A 20 4.81 -10.02 13.02
C VAL A 20 6.15 -10.06 13.73
N CYS A 21 7.19 -9.48 13.12
CA CYS A 21 8.56 -9.51 13.62
C CYS A 21 9.11 -8.09 13.76
N ALA A 22 9.95 -7.88 14.75
CA ALA A 22 10.78 -6.70 14.85
C ALA A 22 12.26 -7.07 14.75
N PHE A 23 12.99 -6.29 13.98
CA PHE A 23 14.43 -6.42 13.82
C PHE A 23 15.12 -5.12 14.24
N ASP A 24 16.31 -5.24 14.79
CA ASP A 24 17.19 -4.10 15.01
C ASP A 24 17.64 -3.54 13.66
N PHE A 25 17.46 -2.25 13.46
CA PHE A 25 17.75 -1.59 12.18
C PHE A 25 19.21 -1.68 11.76
N ASN A 26 20.15 -1.59 12.72
CA ASN A 26 21.57 -1.53 12.42
C ASN A 26 22.18 -2.92 12.21
N SER A 27 21.80 -3.89 13.03
CA SER A 27 22.38 -5.23 13.01
C SER A 27 21.57 -6.27 12.24
N GLY A 28 20.30 -5.97 11.90
CA GLY A 28 19.37 -6.93 11.33
C GLY A 28 18.97 -8.06 12.28
N LYS A 29 19.34 -7.97 13.58
CA LYS A 29 19.03 -9.02 14.56
C LYS A 29 17.55 -9.04 14.88
N LEU A 30 16.94 -10.23 14.91
CA LEU A 30 15.59 -10.42 15.38
C LEU A 30 15.50 -10.04 16.87
N LEU A 31 14.62 -9.10 17.21
CA LEU A 31 14.35 -8.65 18.57
C LEU A 31 13.20 -9.44 19.18
N TRP A 32 12.09 -9.56 18.47
CA TRP A 32 10.94 -10.34 18.88
C TRP A 32 10.12 -10.80 17.67
N LYS A 33 9.29 -11.82 17.88
CA LYS A 33 8.27 -12.26 16.94
C LYS A 33 6.97 -12.60 17.67
N PHE A 34 5.85 -12.19 17.10
CA PHE A 34 4.50 -12.47 17.55
C PHE A 34 3.79 -13.34 16.51
N ARG A 35 3.23 -14.47 16.94
CA ARG A 35 2.50 -15.39 16.04
C ARG A 35 1.10 -14.85 15.76
N THR A 36 0.72 -14.74 14.48
CA THR A 36 -0.63 -14.44 14.03
C THR A 36 -1.41 -15.73 13.75
N ALA A 37 -2.74 -15.64 13.66
CA ALA A 37 -3.57 -16.81 13.37
C ALA A 37 -3.61 -17.14 11.87
N ASN A 38 -3.23 -16.20 11.01
CA ASN A 38 -3.16 -16.38 9.55
C ASN A 38 -2.16 -15.38 8.96
N SER A 39 -1.90 -15.50 7.65
CA SER A 39 -1.05 -14.60 6.89
C SER A 39 -1.45 -13.14 7.03
N VAL A 40 -0.48 -12.26 7.21
CA VAL A 40 -0.65 -10.81 7.10
C VAL A 40 -0.29 -10.41 5.68
N LYS A 41 -1.29 -10.13 4.86
CA LYS A 41 -1.16 -9.95 3.40
C LYS A 41 -1.06 -8.51 2.95
N ASN A 42 -1.11 -7.57 3.86
CA ASN A 42 -1.06 -6.16 3.55
C ASN A 42 -0.24 -5.39 4.60
N THR A 43 -0.15 -4.10 4.42
CA THR A 43 0.66 -3.19 5.22
C THR A 43 0.32 -3.28 6.71
N ILE A 44 1.35 -3.33 7.55
CA ILE A 44 1.26 -3.08 8.99
C ILE A 44 1.47 -1.59 9.25
N ALA A 45 0.98 -1.09 10.37
CA ALA A 45 1.10 0.32 10.75
C ALA A 45 1.76 0.49 12.10
N TYR A 46 2.40 1.64 12.32
CA TYR A 46 3.06 1.98 13.59
C TYR A 46 2.76 3.42 13.98
N GLU A 47 2.36 3.62 15.22
CA GLU A 47 2.27 4.94 15.85
C GLU A 47 2.45 4.83 17.38
N ASN A 48 3.17 5.77 17.96
CA ASN A 48 3.30 5.94 19.42
C ASN A 48 3.65 4.64 20.20
N GLY A 49 4.59 3.84 19.68
CA GLY A 49 5.04 2.62 20.35
C GLY A 49 4.13 1.41 20.16
N ILE A 50 3.12 1.50 19.29
CA ILE A 50 2.17 0.42 19.01
C ILE A 50 2.28 0.02 17.52
N VAL A 51 2.43 -1.28 17.28
CA VAL A 51 2.39 -1.88 15.95
C VAL A 51 1.01 -2.51 15.75
N ILE A 52 0.35 -2.18 14.64
CA ILE A 52 -0.94 -2.74 14.25
C ILE A 52 -0.74 -3.66 13.04
N ALA A 53 -1.31 -4.85 13.11
CA ALA A 53 -1.32 -5.81 12.01
C ALA A 53 -2.70 -6.46 11.88
N GLN A 54 -3.09 -6.80 10.66
CA GLN A 54 -4.34 -7.52 10.37
C GLN A 54 -4.03 -8.78 9.57
N ASP A 55 -4.51 -9.92 10.05
CA ASP A 55 -4.36 -11.18 9.32
C ASP A 55 -5.55 -11.49 8.40
N ALA A 56 -5.36 -12.43 7.49
CA ALA A 56 -6.39 -12.86 6.54
C ALA A 56 -7.56 -13.62 7.19
N ALA A 57 -7.46 -13.99 8.47
CA ALA A 57 -8.55 -14.54 9.27
C ALA A 57 -9.37 -13.47 10.00
N CYS A 58 -9.22 -12.18 9.61
CA CYS A 58 -9.96 -11.06 10.17
C CYS A 58 -9.60 -10.66 11.61
N ASN A 59 -8.43 -11.04 12.09
CA ASN A 59 -7.95 -10.59 13.37
C ASN A 59 -7.11 -9.32 13.20
N LEU A 60 -7.39 -8.32 14.00
CA LEU A 60 -6.62 -7.08 14.13
C LEU A 60 -5.87 -7.13 15.46
N TYR A 61 -4.56 -6.97 15.43
CA TYR A 61 -3.67 -7.06 16.58
C TYR A 61 -3.01 -5.71 16.83
N ALA A 62 -2.96 -5.29 18.09
CA ALA A 62 -2.07 -4.24 18.54
C ALA A 62 -0.97 -4.83 19.43
N LEU A 63 0.26 -4.57 19.05
CA LEU A 63 1.45 -5.10 19.72
C LEU A 63 2.28 -3.96 20.28
N ASP A 64 2.81 -4.14 21.48
CA ASP A 64 3.83 -3.26 22.02
C ASP A 64 5.11 -3.33 21.15
N ALA A 65 5.55 -2.22 20.62
CA ALA A 65 6.65 -2.15 19.67
C ALA A 65 8.01 -2.54 20.29
N GLU A 66 8.17 -2.41 21.61
CA GLU A 66 9.42 -2.76 22.28
C GLU A 66 9.51 -4.27 22.53
N SER A 67 8.44 -4.88 23.01
CA SER A 67 8.43 -6.26 23.50
C SER A 67 7.71 -7.27 22.63
N GLY A 68 6.91 -6.81 21.64
CA GLY A 68 6.04 -7.68 20.83
C GLY A 68 4.85 -8.24 21.61
N LYS A 69 4.59 -7.79 22.83
CA LYS A 69 3.44 -8.26 23.64
C LYS A 69 2.14 -7.76 23.04
N LEU A 70 1.12 -8.63 23.04
CA LEU A 70 -0.23 -8.27 22.64
C LEU A 70 -0.83 -7.27 23.66
N LEU A 71 -1.22 -6.10 23.18
CA LEU A 71 -1.91 -5.08 23.94
C LEU A 71 -3.42 -5.30 23.88
N TRP A 72 -3.95 -5.45 22.67
CA TRP A 72 -5.34 -5.79 22.43
C TRP A 72 -5.51 -6.52 21.10
N LYS A 73 -6.67 -7.16 20.96
CA LYS A 73 -7.06 -7.87 19.73
C LYS A 73 -8.51 -7.63 19.45
N GLN A 74 -8.84 -7.36 18.17
CA GLN A 74 -10.20 -7.32 17.67
C GLN A 74 -10.40 -8.40 16.61
N TYR A 75 -11.61 -8.95 16.54
CA TYR A 75 -12.03 -9.86 15.49
C TYR A 75 -13.15 -9.21 14.70
N ILE A 76 -12.87 -8.93 13.43
CA ILE A 76 -13.84 -8.26 12.55
C ILE A 76 -14.64 -9.33 11.82
N LYS A 77 -15.75 -9.76 12.42
CA LYS A 77 -16.67 -10.71 11.78
C LYS A 77 -17.54 -9.97 10.77
N LEU A 78 -17.11 -9.96 9.52
CA LEU A 78 -17.88 -9.43 8.40
C LEU A 78 -18.23 -10.57 7.44
N ASN A 79 -19.44 -10.54 6.87
CA ASN A 79 -19.92 -11.54 5.91
C ASN A 79 -19.24 -11.34 4.55
N SER A 80 -17.93 -11.57 4.47
CA SER A 80 -17.17 -11.30 3.26
C SER A 80 -15.93 -12.17 3.14
N TYR A 81 -15.31 -12.13 2.00
CA TYR A 81 -14.15 -12.93 1.63
C TYR A 81 -12.94 -12.61 2.52
N PRO A 82 -12.50 -13.54 3.39
CA PRO A 82 -11.47 -13.25 4.40
C PRO A 82 -10.05 -13.07 3.84
N TYR A 83 -9.84 -13.26 2.56
CA TYR A 83 -8.51 -13.12 1.93
C TYR A 83 -8.23 -11.74 1.34
N LEU A 84 -9.22 -10.84 1.35
CA LEU A 84 -9.08 -9.48 0.85
C LEU A 84 -9.09 -8.51 2.03
N THR A 85 -7.92 -8.26 2.56
CA THR A 85 -7.70 -7.27 3.63
C THR A 85 -7.13 -5.99 3.04
N GLU A 86 -7.63 -4.86 3.50
CA GLU A 86 -7.03 -3.57 3.24
C GLU A 86 -5.73 -3.43 4.03
N GLY A 87 -4.81 -2.60 3.54
CA GLY A 87 -3.73 -2.08 4.36
C GLY A 87 -4.29 -1.15 5.45
N ILE A 88 -3.73 -1.29 6.64
CA ILE A 88 -4.14 -0.51 7.82
C ILE A 88 -3.52 0.88 7.74
N THR A 89 -4.25 1.89 8.17
CA THR A 89 -3.69 3.20 8.44
C THR A 89 -4.00 3.67 9.86
N ILE A 90 -3.12 4.50 10.40
CA ILE A 90 -3.30 5.15 11.71
C ILE A 90 -3.22 6.66 11.48
N ASP A 91 -4.15 7.40 12.03
CA ASP A 91 -4.09 8.85 12.08
C ASP A 91 -4.56 9.35 13.45
N LYS A 92 -3.71 10.12 14.11
CA LYS A 92 -4.01 10.78 15.41
C LYS A 92 -4.59 9.84 16.46
N GLY A 93 -4.02 8.65 16.59
CA GLY A 93 -4.44 7.68 17.59
C GLY A 93 -5.69 6.89 17.24
N VAL A 94 -6.14 6.94 15.98
CA VAL A 94 -7.24 6.11 15.45
C VAL A 94 -6.71 5.14 14.42
N VAL A 95 -7.04 3.87 14.58
CA VAL A 95 -6.72 2.79 13.64
C VAL A 95 -7.89 2.61 12.70
N TYR A 96 -7.65 2.73 11.40
CA TYR A 96 -8.62 2.44 10.35
C TYR A 96 -8.26 1.11 9.68
N ALA A 97 -9.21 0.21 9.62
CA ALA A 97 -9.06 -1.11 9.04
C ALA A 97 -10.27 -1.49 8.20
N GLY A 98 -10.02 -2.15 7.09
CA GLY A 98 -11.07 -2.66 6.22
C GLY A 98 -10.89 -4.16 6.01
N ILE A 99 -12.02 -4.86 5.82
CA ILE A 99 -12.01 -6.26 5.41
C ILE A 99 -13.26 -6.57 4.61
N GLY A 100 -13.05 -7.08 3.40
CA GLY A 100 -14.16 -7.36 2.49
C GLY A 100 -15.06 -6.14 2.28
N ALA A 101 -16.33 -6.23 2.66
CA ALA A 101 -17.28 -5.12 2.55
C ALA A 101 -17.33 -4.19 3.75
N GLY A 102 -16.53 -4.44 4.79
CA GLY A 102 -16.56 -3.67 6.03
C GLY A 102 -15.41 -2.69 6.18
N LEU A 103 -15.70 -1.58 6.84
CA LEU A 103 -14.75 -0.56 7.23
C LEU A 103 -14.96 -0.23 8.70
N SER A 104 -13.90 -0.06 9.47
CA SER A 104 -13.97 0.17 10.91
C SER A 104 -12.88 1.09 11.42
N ALA A 105 -13.16 1.74 12.55
CA ALA A 105 -12.21 2.56 13.29
C ALA A 105 -12.16 2.15 14.76
N TYR A 106 -10.94 2.13 15.29
CA TYR A 106 -10.65 1.74 16.67
C TYR A 106 -9.72 2.75 17.33
N ASP A 107 -9.90 2.94 18.63
CA ASP A 107 -8.90 3.66 19.43
C ASP A 107 -7.60 2.87 19.47
N LEU A 108 -6.49 3.52 19.16
CA LEU A 108 -5.17 2.89 19.02
C LEU A 108 -4.70 2.26 20.33
N LYS A 109 -4.96 2.90 21.49
CA LYS A 109 -4.43 2.44 22.78
C LYS A 109 -5.28 1.33 23.39
N THR A 110 -6.59 1.44 23.26
CA THR A 110 -7.53 0.56 23.95
C THR A 110 -8.15 -0.52 23.08
N GLY A 111 -8.11 -0.34 21.76
CA GLY A 111 -8.82 -1.19 20.81
C GLY A 111 -10.34 -1.02 20.84
N GLN A 112 -10.86 -0.04 21.58
CA GLN A 112 -12.31 0.21 21.60
C GLN A 112 -12.79 0.64 20.22
N THR A 113 -13.93 0.05 19.80
CA THR A 113 -14.57 0.40 18.54
C THR A 113 -15.11 1.82 18.59
N ILE A 114 -14.72 2.67 17.66
CA ILE A 114 -15.23 4.02 17.49
C ILE A 114 -16.47 3.94 16.57
N TRP A 115 -16.33 3.30 15.41
CA TRP A 115 -17.44 3.02 14.50
C TRP A 115 -17.16 1.79 13.63
N ILE A 116 -18.21 1.18 13.07
CA ILE A 116 -18.16 0.11 12.07
C ILE A 116 -19.19 0.39 10.99
N ASN A 117 -18.77 0.42 9.73
CA ASN A 117 -19.63 0.38 8.56
C ASN A 117 -19.57 -1.03 7.94
N LYS A 118 -20.66 -1.80 8.07
CA LYS A 118 -20.74 -3.21 7.61
C LYS A 118 -21.12 -3.33 6.14
N ASP A 119 -21.75 -2.30 5.58
CA ASP A 119 -22.34 -2.31 4.24
C ASP A 119 -21.50 -1.52 3.23
N TRP A 120 -20.26 -1.29 3.59
CA TRP A 120 -19.33 -0.58 2.72
C TRP A 120 -18.99 -1.38 1.47
N ARG A 121 -18.95 -0.70 0.32
CA ARG A 121 -18.53 -1.25 -0.99
C ARG A 121 -19.37 -2.42 -1.54
N GLN A 122 -20.47 -2.77 -0.97
CA GLN A 122 -21.38 -3.79 -1.51
C GLN A 122 -20.67 -5.08 -1.98
N ARG A 123 -19.68 -5.57 -1.22
CA ARG A 123 -18.87 -6.77 -1.48
C ARG A 123 -17.75 -6.63 -2.53
N GLU A 124 -17.44 -5.44 -3.00
CA GLU A 124 -16.22 -5.25 -3.81
C GLU A 124 -14.97 -5.45 -2.93
N GLY A 125 -14.09 -6.37 -3.34
CA GLY A 125 -12.81 -6.57 -2.65
C GLY A 125 -11.86 -5.38 -2.87
N ALA A 126 -11.15 -4.96 -1.84
CA ALA A 126 -10.05 -4.02 -1.97
C ALA A 126 -8.73 -4.63 -1.52
N THR A 127 -7.67 -4.12 -2.08
CA THR A 127 -6.31 -4.56 -1.82
C THR A 127 -5.37 -3.37 -1.54
N THR A 128 -5.92 -2.14 -1.53
CA THR A 128 -5.16 -0.92 -1.27
C THR A 128 -5.04 -0.64 0.22
N THR A 129 -4.00 0.08 0.61
CA THR A 129 -3.93 0.68 1.95
C THR A 129 -4.92 1.85 2.03
N LEU A 130 -5.60 1.97 3.16
CA LEU A 130 -6.49 3.09 3.43
C LEU A 130 -5.70 4.39 3.54
N THR A 131 -6.20 5.46 2.93
CA THR A 131 -5.54 6.76 2.92
C THR A 131 -6.39 7.81 3.62
N VAL A 132 -5.82 8.46 4.62
CA VAL A 132 -6.46 9.59 5.31
C VAL A 132 -6.17 10.87 4.53
N ALA A 133 -7.23 11.55 4.09
CA ALA A 133 -7.18 12.81 3.33
C ALA A 133 -8.05 13.88 4.00
N GLY A 134 -7.54 14.48 5.08
CA GLY A 134 -8.31 15.37 5.93
C GLY A 134 -9.44 14.63 6.66
N ASN A 135 -10.68 14.98 6.38
CA ASN A 135 -11.87 14.33 6.96
C ASN A 135 -12.39 13.16 6.10
N VAL A 136 -11.64 12.74 5.09
CA VAL A 136 -12.04 11.66 4.18
C VAL A 136 -11.07 10.48 4.29
N LEU A 137 -11.61 9.30 4.49
CA LEU A 137 -10.91 8.03 4.42
C LEU A 137 -11.13 7.42 3.03
N VAL A 138 -10.05 7.22 2.29
CA VAL A 138 -10.09 6.81 0.87
C VAL A 138 -9.57 5.39 0.70
N SER A 139 -10.23 4.62 -0.15
CA SER A 139 -9.80 3.28 -0.55
C SER A 139 -10.21 2.96 -1.97
N GLY A 140 -9.36 2.20 -2.67
CA GLY A 140 -9.63 1.68 -4.00
C GLY A 140 -10.02 0.21 -4.00
N THR A 141 -10.84 -0.20 -4.97
CA THR A 141 -11.21 -1.60 -5.18
C THR A 141 -10.55 -2.17 -6.42
N GLN A 142 -10.35 -3.49 -6.45
CA GLN A 142 -9.70 -4.18 -7.56
C GLN A 142 -10.43 -3.97 -8.90
N TRP A 143 -11.74 -3.80 -8.88
CA TRP A 143 -12.58 -3.75 -10.08
C TRP A 143 -13.07 -2.35 -10.44
N GLY A 144 -12.41 -1.31 -9.92
CA GLY A 144 -12.57 0.03 -10.47
C GLY A 144 -13.37 1.01 -9.62
N GLY A 145 -13.57 0.75 -8.36
CA GLY A 145 -14.13 1.73 -7.43
C GLY A 145 -13.06 2.47 -6.65
N LEU A 146 -13.19 3.79 -6.55
CA LEU A 146 -12.54 4.59 -5.53
C LEU A 146 -13.61 5.17 -4.63
N TYR A 147 -13.44 5.01 -3.33
CA TYR A 147 -14.43 5.42 -2.33
C TYR A 147 -13.83 6.43 -1.37
N GLY A 148 -14.56 7.52 -1.13
CA GLY A 148 -14.31 8.43 -0.03
C GLY A 148 -15.38 8.26 1.04
N ASN A 149 -14.96 8.08 2.28
CA ASN A 149 -15.83 7.89 3.41
C ASN A 149 -15.54 8.96 4.47
N ASP A 150 -16.56 9.40 5.17
CA ASP A 150 -16.40 10.28 6.32
C ASP A 150 -15.55 9.58 7.39
N ILE A 151 -14.47 10.21 7.81
CA ILE A 151 -13.49 9.60 8.72
C ILE A 151 -14.06 9.38 10.14
N HIS A 152 -15.07 10.14 10.54
CA HIS A 152 -15.67 10.08 11.87
C HIS A 152 -16.81 9.08 11.99
N THR A 153 -17.44 8.71 10.88
CA THR A 153 -18.63 7.85 10.86
C THR A 153 -18.49 6.61 9.97
N GLY A 154 -17.48 6.60 9.09
CA GLY A 154 -17.30 5.56 8.09
C GLY A 154 -18.33 5.59 6.95
N LYS A 155 -19.26 6.54 6.93
CA LYS A 155 -20.30 6.64 5.90
C LYS A 155 -19.70 7.09 4.58
N GLN A 156 -20.15 6.49 3.48
CA GLN A 156 -19.72 6.87 2.14
C GLN A 156 -20.16 8.31 1.83
N LEU A 157 -19.21 9.14 1.44
CA LEU A 157 -19.42 10.49 0.94
C LEU A 157 -19.55 10.50 -0.58
N TRP A 158 -18.65 9.77 -1.24
CA TRP A 158 -18.63 9.67 -2.70
C TRP A 158 -18.06 8.33 -3.16
N LYS A 159 -18.41 7.98 -4.39
CA LYS A 159 -17.83 6.86 -5.14
C LYS A 159 -17.45 7.37 -6.52
N LEU A 160 -16.24 7.08 -6.95
CA LEU A 160 -15.78 7.26 -8.32
C LEU A 160 -15.66 5.88 -8.95
N SER A 161 -16.46 5.61 -9.98
CA SER A 161 -16.42 4.43 -10.82
C SER A 161 -16.54 4.90 -12.28
N ASP A 162 -16.28 4.03 -13.22
CA ASP A 162 -16.47 4.25 -14.65
C ASP A 162 -15.43 5.13 -15.40
N ASN A 163 -14.41 5.63 -14.71
CA ASN A 163 -13.33 6.41 -15.33
C ASN A 163 -12.12 5.56 -15.75
N GLY A 164 -12.29 4.26 -15.90
CA GLY A 164 -11.19 3.34 -16.20
C GLY A 164 -10.26 3.07 -15.00
N LEU A 165 -10.71 3.41 -13.80
CA LEU A 165 -10.01 3.09 -12.57
C LEU A 165 -10.01 1.58 -12.34
N ARG A 166 -8.83 1.03 -12.08
CA ARG A 166 -8.62 -0.35 -11.68
C ARG A 166 -7.45 -0.41 -10.71
N ASN A 167 -7.73 -0.69 -9.45
CA ASN A 167 -6.72 -0.65 -8.40
C ASN A 167 -6.32 -2.08 -8.03
N ARG A 168 -5.14 -2.52 -8.42
CA ARG A 168 -4.60 -3.85 -8.05
C ARG A 168 -3.90 -3.89 -6.71
N GLY A 169 -3.61 -2.76 -6.13
CA GLY A 169 -2.89 -2.69 -4.86
C GLY A 169 -2.18 -1.35 -4.65
N ALA A 170 -1.90 -0.60 -5.72
CA ALA A 170 -1.38 0.76 -5.60
C ALA A 170 -2.34 1.62 -4.78
N SER A 171 -1.84 2.20 -3.69
CA SER A 171 -2.67 2.98 -2.78
C SER A 171 -2.76 4.43 -3.21
N PRO A 172 -3.90 5.10 -2.99
CA PRO A 172 -3.99 6.55 -3.13
C PRO A 172 -2.98 7.24 -2.20
N VAL A 173 -2.35 8.31 -2.67
CA VAL A 173 -1.46 9.14 -1.85
C VAL A 173 -2.10 10.49 -1.64
N TYR A 174 -2.26 10.91 -0.39
CA TYR A 174 -2.70 12.27 -0.06
C TYR A 174 -1.49 13.18 0.14
N LYS A 175 -1.35 14.18 -0.71
CA LYS A 175 -0.29 15.20 -0.64
C LYS A 175 -0.79 16.52 -1.21
N ASP A 176 -0.43 17.64 -0.56
CA ASP A 176 -0.76 19.01 -0.99
C ASP A 176 -2.26 19.23 -1.25
N GLY A 177 -3.10 18.68 -0.37
CA GLY A 177 -4.56 18.82 -0.46
C GLY A 177 -5.22 18.00 -1.57
N LYS A 178 -4.49 17.10 -2.24
CA LYS A 178 -4.98 16.30 -3.38
C LYS A 178 -4.71 14.82 -3.17
N LEU A 179 -5.50 13.98 -3.82
CA LEU A 179 -5.22 12.55 -3.97
C LEU A 179 -4.51 12.31 -5.31
N TRP A 180 -3.45 11.50 -5.26
CA TRP A 180 -2.62 11.13 -6.38
C TRP A 180 -2.71 9.62 -6.55
N ILE A 181 -3.12 9.14 -7.73
CA ILE A 181 -3.45 7.74 -7.95
C ILE A 181 -2.93 7.29 -9.29
N ILE A 182 -2.31 6.12 -9.31
CA ILE A 182 -2.03 5.38 -10.56
C ILE A 182 -3.07 4.27 -10.71
N SER A 183 -3.58 4.07 -11.89
CA SER A 183 -4.55 3.02 -12.15
C SER A 183 -4.62 2.68 -13.63
N SER A 184 -4.54 1.40 -13.97
CA SER A 184 -4.65 0.88 -15.33
C SER A 184 -3.60 1.46 -16.31
N LYS A 185 -3.92 2.53 -17.02
CA LYS A 185 -3.02 3.25 -17.93
C LYS A 185 -2.94 4.74 -17.64
N SER A 186 -3.56 5.18 -16.56
CA SER A 186 -3.68 6.62 -16.29
C SER A 186 -3.19 6.98 -14.88
N PHE A 187 -2.69 8.18 -14.81
CA PHE A 187 -2.43 8.90 -13.57
C PHE A 187 -3.59 9.87 -13.32
N PHE A 188 -4.09 9.90 -12.09
CA PHE A 188 -5.21 10.75 -11.68
C PHE A 188 -4.82 11.67 -10.54
N VAL A 189 -5.32 12.91 -10.59
CA VAL A 189 -5.31 13.85 -9.48
C VAL A 189 -6.76 14.13 -9.10
N ILE A 190 -7.12 13.90 -7.85
CA ILE A 190 -8.52 13.91 -7.40
C ILE A 190 -8.68 14.82 -6.19
N GLU A 191 -9.78 15.55 -6.14
CA GLU A 191 -10.20 16.32 -4.97
C GLU A 191 -10.73 15.37 -3.87
N PRO A 192 -10.14 15.38 -2.67
CA PRO A 192 -10.49 14.37 -1.64
C PRO A 192 -11.93 14.46 -1.16
N GLN A 193 -12.48 15.68 -1.05
CA GLN A 193 -13.80 15.90 -0.45
C GLN A 193 -14.97 15.45 -1.32
N THR A 194 -14.81 15.52 -2.64
CA THR A 194 -15.89 15.27 -3.59
C THR A 194 -15.65 14.07 -4.50
N GLY A 195 -14.40 13.57 -4.56
CA GLY A 195 -14.00 12.56 -5.55
C GLY A 195 -13.88 13.12 -6.98
N LYS A 196 -13.94 14.43 -7.18
CA LYS A 196 -13.84 15.06 -8.50
C LYS A 196 -12.44 14.85 -9.08
N VAL A 197 -12.37 14.33 -10.29
CA VAL A 197 -11.13 14.24 -11.07
C VAL A 197 -10.73 15.64 -11.50
N LEU A 198 -9.59 16.13 -11.00
CA LEU A 198 -9.02 17.43 -11.34
C LEU A 198 -8.13 17.34 -12.58
N GLN A 199 -7.37 16.24 -12.68
CA GLN A 199 -6.49 15.97 -13.81
C GLN A 199 -6.45 14.46 -14.07
N GLN A 200 -6.30 14.09 -15.33
CA GLN A 200 -6.04 12.73 -15.78
C GLN A 200 -5.01 12.76 -16.88
N LYS A 201 -4.04 11.85 -16.82
CA LYS A 201 -3.01 11.70 -17.83
C LYS A 201 -2.85 10.23 -18.18
N GLU A 202 -3.13 9.87 -19.42
CA GLU A 202 -2.79 8.55 -19.95
C GLU A 202 -1.28 8.44 -20.18
N LEU A 203 -0.73 7.30 -19.78
CA LEU A 203 0.69 6.99 -19.90
C LEU A 203 0.88 5.79 -20.85
N SER A 204 2.02 5.75 -21.53
CA SER A 204 2.40 4.66 -22.43
C SER A 204 2.93 3.42 -21.69
N ALA A 205 2.56 3.23 -20.43
CA ALA A 205 2.98 2.11 -19.58
C ALA A 205 1.77 1.44 -18.93
N ASN A 206 1.91 0.17 -18.58
CA ASN A 206 0.90 -0.54 -17.80
C ASN A 206 1.09 -0.22 -16.31
N LEU A 207 0.09 0.42 -15.69
CA LEU A 207 0.07 0.82 -14.29
C LEU A 207 -0.76 -0.13 -13.42
N ASP A 208 -1.06 -1.32 -13.90
CA ASP A 208 -1.78 -2.36 -13.17
C ASP A 208 -0.81 -3.09 -12.23
N VAL A 209 -0.28 -2.36 -11.25
CA VAL A 209 0.75 -2.78 -10.28
C VAL A 209 0.35 -2.44 -8.84
N THR A 210 1.12 -2.96 -7.90
CA THR A 210 1.00 -2.64 -6.47
C THR A 210 1.84 -1.44 -6.04
N SER A 211 2.74 -0.95 -6.90
CA SER A 211 3.61 0.20 -6.64
C SER A 211 2.83 1.46 -6.34
N THR A 212 2.81 1.88 -5.07
CA THR A 212 2.23 3.17 -4.65
C THR A 212 3.18 4.31 -5.03
N PRO A 213 2.70 5.39 -5.67
CA PRO A 213 3.57 6.45 -6.13
C PRO A 213 4.19 7.25 -4.97
N LEU A 214 5.46 7.58 -5.10
CA LEU A 214 6.14 8.55 -4.25
C LEU A 214 5.89 9.96 -4.80
N ILE A 215 5.22 10.80 -4.02
CA ILE A 215 4.97 12.19 -4.37
C ILE A 215 5.97 13.08 -3.64
N THR A 216 6.87 13.70 -4.38
CA THR A 216 7.82 14.70 -3.85
C THR A 216 7.29 16.13 -4.04
N GLU A 217 8.11 17.14 -3.84
CA GLU A 217 7.73 18.53 -4.14
C GLU A 217 7.64 18.77 -5.66
N GLN A 218 8.44 18.10 -6.46
CA GLN A 218 8.57 18.34 -7.89
C GLN A 218 8.27 17.11 -8.77
N GLU A 219 8.35 15.91 -8.23
CA GLU A 219 8.22 14.68 -9.00
C GLU A 219 7.17 13.73 -8.43
N ILE A 220 6.67 12.87 -9.32
CA ILE A 220 5.87 11.70 -9.02
C ILE A 220 6.63 10.50 -9.56
N ILE A 221 7.02 9.58 -8.66
CA ILE A 221 7.87 8.44 -9.01
C ILE A 221 7.13 7.14 -8.68
N PHE A 222 7.09 6.18 -9.60
CA PHE A 222 6.37 4.92 -9.44
C PHE A 222 6.93 3.81 -10.33
N GLY A 223 6.67 2.58 -9.96
CA GLY A 223 6.91 1.39 -10.78
C GLY A 223 5.79 1.13 -11.76
N THR A 224 6.10 0.37 -12.81
CA THR A 224 5.14 -0.07 -13.86
C THR A 224 5.23 -1.58 -14.06
N ALA A 225 4.20 -2.19 -14.64
CA ALA A 225 4.19 -3.62 -14.89
C ALA A 225 5.10 -4.06 -16.05
N ASP A 226 5.49 -3.12 -16.92
CA ASP A 226 6.10 -3.45 -18.22
C ASP A 226 7.33 -2.63 -18.61
N ARG A 227 7.59 -1.50 -17.93
CA ARG A 227 8.58 -0.51 -18.40
C ARG A 227 9.51 0.04 -17.33
N GLY A 228 9.63 -0.62 -16.20
CA GLY A 228 10.50 -0.19 -15.10
C GLY A 228 9.92 0.97 -14.29
N VAL A 229 10.75 1.94 -13.97
CA VAL A 229 10.42 3.07 -13.08
C VAL A 229 10.26 4.36 -13.88
N PHE A 230 9.19 5.10 -13.58
CA PHE A 230 8.91 6.41 -14.17
C PHE A 230 9.00 7.52 -13.14
N ALA A 231 9.42 8.70 -13.62
CA ALA A 231 9.21 9.94 -12.91
C ALA A 231 8.50 10.95 -13.80
N LEU A 232 7.40 11.51 -13.31
CA LEU A 232 6.71 12.61 -13.93
C LEU A 232 7.03 13.91 -13.22
N ASP A 233 7.01 15.00 -13.96
CA ASP A 233 6.94 16.33 -13.37
C ASP A 233 5.56 16.52 -12.72
N LYS A 234 5.55 16.90 -11.44
CA LYS A 234 4.32 16.95 -10.65
C LYS A 234 3.33 18.04 -11.11
N ALA A 235 3.82 19.13 -11.67
CA ALA A 235 2.97 20.23 -12.10
C ALA A 235 2.32 19.95 -13.45
N THR A 236 3.07 19.36 -14.38
CA THR A 236 2.66 19.18 -15.77
C THR A 236 2.22 17.77 -16.11
N LEU A 237 2.56 16.78 -15.27
CA LEU A 237 2.39 15.35 -15.49
C LEU A 237 3.13 14.82 -16.74
N PHE A 238 4.10 15.56 -17.26
CA PHE A 238 4.97 15.07 -18.33
C PHE A 238 6.09 14.20 -17.78
N ASN A 239 6.50 13.22 -18.58
CA ASN A 239 7.61 12.34 -18.23
C ASN A 239 8.91 13.14 -18.14
N LYS A 240 9.60 13.04 -16.99
CA LYS A 240 10.95 13.62 -16.75
C LYS A 240 12.03 12.63 -17.15
N TRP A 241 11.90 11.40 -16.64
CA TRP A 241 12.83 10.31 -16.92
C TRP A 241 12.16 8.94 -16.74
N ARG A 242 12.79 7.93 -17.30
CA ARG A 242 12.48 6.52 -17.11
C ARG A 242 13.76 5.75 -16.81
N ALA A 243 13.75 4.92 -15.79
CA ALA A 243 14.79 3.93 -15.53
C ALA A 243 14.28 2.53 -15.89
N GLU A 244 14.97 1.87 -16.81
CA GLU A 244 14.59 0.54 -17.27
C GLU A 244 15.20 -0.52 -16.35
N THR A 245 14.37 -1.44 -15.86
CA THR A 245 14.79 -2.62 -15.11
C THR A 245 15.00 -3.80 -16.05
N LEU A 246 15.58 -4.89 -15.56
CA LEU A 246 15.72 -6.11 -16.34
C LEU A 246 14.36 -6.82 -16.49
N PRO A 247 14.25 -7.80 -17.39
CA PRO A 247 13.05 -8.64 -17.49
C PRO A 247 12.79 -9.38 -16.17
N SER A 248 11.52 -9.41 -15.75
CA SER A 248 11.08 -10.10 -14.54
C SER A 248 11.44 -11.59 -14.56
N LEU A 249 11.82 -12.12 -13.40
CA LEU A 249 12.09 -13.56 -13.20
C LEU A 249 10.80 -14.39 -13.24
N VAL A 250 9.65 -13.75 -13.06
CA VAL A 250 8.32 -14.39 -13.09
C VAL A 250 7.35 -13.53 -13.90
N TYR A 251 6.26 -14.14 -14.35
CA TYR A 251 5.16 -13.39 -14.96
C TYR A 251 4.38 -12.65 -13.89
N THR A 252 4.43 -11.32 -13.93
CA THR A 252 3.75 -10.45 -12.95
C THR A 252 2.34 -10.09 -13.35
N ALA A 253 2.04 -10.07 -14.63
CA ALA A 253 0.70 -9.82 -15.14
C ALA A 253 0.05 -11.12 -15.66
N PRO A 254 -1.22 -11.41 -15.32
CA PRO A 254 -1.87 -12.69 -15.64
C PRO A 254 -2.01 -12.97 -17.14
N TYR A 255 -1.75 -12.01 -18.01
CA TYR A 255 -1.90 -12.15 -19.45
C TYR A 255 -0.64 -11.74 -20.23
N SER A 256 0.50 -11.55 -19.56
CA SER A 256 1.75 -11.28 -20.27
C SER A 256 2.33 -12.58 -20.84
N THR A 257 2.65 -12.58 -22.14
CA THR A 257 3.24 -13.73 -22.82
C THR A 257 4.77 -13.77 -22.73
N THR A 258 5.38 -12.68 -22.28
CA THR A 258 6.83 -12.54 -22.09
C THR A 258 7.13 -11.82 -20.78
N PRO A 259 8.23 -12.14 -20.10
CA PRO A 259 8.69 -11.37 -18.96
C PRO A 259 8.87 -9.89 -19.34
N GLN A 260 8.26 -9.00 -18.58
CA GLN A 260 8.34 -7.55 -18.76
C GLN A 260 9.22 -6.94 -17.66
N ALA A 261 9.63 -5.70 -17.82
CA ALA A 261 10.39 -4.94 -16.82
C ALA A 261 9.46 -4.48 -15.66
N GLY A 262 8.97 -5.43 -14.87
CA GLY A 262 7.96 -5.22 -13.84
C GLY A 262 8.54 -4.69 -12.53
N VAL A 263 7.90 -3.66 -11.97
CA VAL A 263 8.24 -3.06 -10.69
C VAL A 263 6.97 -2.91 -9.86
N GLU A 264 6.79 -3.82 -8.91
CA GLU A 264 5.61 -3.88 -8.03
C GLU A 264 5.81 -3.13 -6.71
N THR A 265 7.06 -2.92 -6.28
CA THR A 265 7.36 -2.26 -5.02
C THR A 265 7.15 -0.74 -5.09
N SER A 266 6.88 -0.13 -3.95
CA SER A 266 6.76 1.32 -3.83
C SER A 266 8.13 1.97 -3.67
N PRO A 267 8.44 3.07 -4.38
CA PRO A 267 9.72 3.74 -4.27
C PRO A 267 9.88 4.48 -2.95
N VAL A 268 11.11 4.47 -2.42
CA VAL A 268 11.51 5.25 -1.24
C VAL A 268 12.67 6.15 -1.61
N ALA A 269 12.62 7.42 -1.18
CA ALA A 269 13.68 8.40 -1.44
C ALA A 269 14.52 8.68 -0.19
N SER A 270 15.83 8.69 -0.35
CA SER A 270 16.77 9.17 0.67
C SER A 270 17.96 9.85 0.00
N GLN A 271 18.32 11.04 0.48
CA GLN A 271 19.53 11.79 0.03
C GLN A 271 19.67 11.92 -1.50
N GLY A 272 18.55 12.18 -2.20
CA GLY A 272 18.56 12.33 -3.66
C GLY A 272 18.62 11.02 -4.46
N VAL A 273 18.52 9.87 -3.79
CA VAL A 273 18.47 8.54 -4.39
C VAL A 273 17.10 7.92 -4.16
N ILE A 274 16.57 7.27 -5.20
CA ILE A 274 15.38 6.43 -5.13
C ILE A 274 15.83 4.99 -4.96
N TYR A 275 15.27 4.31 -3.97
CA TYR A 275 15.44 2.87 -3.76
C TYR A 275 14.13 2.17 -4.12
N ILE A 276 14.22 1.16 -4.98
CA ILE A 276 13.05 0.43 -5.46
C ILE A 276 13.43 -1.01 -5.84
N GLY A 277 12.67 -1.97 -5.37
CA GLY A 277 12.83 -3.38 -5.74
C GLY A 277 12.08 -3.70 -7.02
N ALA A 278 12.59 -4.63 -7.81
CA ALA A 278 11.95 -5.06 -9.04
C ALA A 278 11.75 -6.58 -9.10
N SER A 279 10.86 -7.00 -9.98
CA SER A 279 10.53 -8.42 -10.18
C SER A 279 11.66 -9.21 -10.85
N ASP A 280 12.73 -8.54 -11.29
CA ASP A 280 13.96 -9.15 -11.78
C ASP A 280 14.93 -9.58 -10.68
N GLY A 281 14.59 -9.35 -9.41
CA GLY A 281 15.39 -9.74 -8.25
C GLY A 281 16.41 -8.70 -7.80
N TYR A 282 16.41 -7.50 -8.38
CA TYR A 282 17.32 -6.43 -7.99
C TYR A 282 16.63 -5.34 -7.17
N LEU A 283 17.35 -4.85 -6.16
CA LEU A 283 17.08 -3.56 -5.53
C LEU A 283 17.90 -2.50 -6.26
N TYR A 284 17.25 -1.52 -6.84
CA TYR A 284 17.85 -0.43 -7.60
C TYR A 284 18.05 0.82 -6.75
N ALA A 285 19.21 1.46 -6.92
CA ALA A 285 19.50 2.81 -6.44
C ALA A 285 19.57 3.75 -7.65
N ILE A 286 18.58 4.63 -7.78
CA ILE A 286 18.39 5.50 -8.96
C ILE A 286 18.57 6.95 -8.55
N ASP A 287 19.33 7.73 -9.32
CA ASP A 287 19.39 9.17 -9.11
C ASP A 287 18.02 9.80 -9.32
N ARG A 288 17.49 10.47 -8.31
CA ARG A 288 16.14 11.02 -8.33
C ARG A 288 15.92 12.05 -9.44
N THR A 289 16.94 12.83 -9.76
CA THR A 289 16.82 13.95 -10.70
C THR A 289 16.94 13.50 -12.16
N THR A 290 17.84 12.55 -12.41
CA THR A 290 18.22 12.15 -13.77
C THR A 290 17.63 10.81 -14.20
N GLY A 291 17.22 9.95 -13.27
CA GLY A 291 16.79 8.58 -13.54
C GLY A 291 17.96 7.63 -13.82
N ILE A 292 19.20 8.06 -13.67
CA ILE A 292 20.36 7.20 -13.88
C ILE A 292 20.45 6.19 -12.74
N ILE A 293 20.56 4.91 -13.10
CA ILE A 293 20.81 3.83 -12.13
C ILE A 293 22.24 3.98 -11.63
N LYS A 294 22.40 4.32 -10.36
CA LYS A 294 23.70 4.46 -9.69
C LYS A 294 24.28 3.13 -9.27
N ASP A 295 23.40 2.25 -8.78
CA ASP A 295 23.78 0.92 -8.30
C ASP A 295 22.58 -0.03 -8.32
N LYS A 296 22.85 -1.33 -8.26
CA LYS A 296 21.83 -2.37 -8.12
C LYS A 296 22.38 -3.56 -7.33
N TYR A 297 21.57 -4.07 -6.41
CA TYR A 297 21.90 -5.18 -5.53
C TYR A 297 21.03 -6.38 -5.85
N ASN A 298 21.65 -7.49 -6.23
CA ASN A 298 20.94 -8.73 -6.51
C ASN A 298 20.54 -9.43 -5.20
N LEU A 299 19.25 -9.60 -4.99
CA LEU A 299 18.70 -10.32 -3.83
C LEU A 299 18.31 -11.76 -4.16
N GLY A 300 18.48 -12.20 -5.42
CA GLY A 300 18.30 -13.57 -5.87
C GLY A 300 16.85 -14.05 -6.04
N ALA A 301 15.87 -13.21 -5.75
CA ALA A 301 14.46 -13.52 -5.89
C ALA A 301 13.64 -12.26 -6.26
N PRO A 302 12.50 -12.40 -6.95
CA PRO A 302 11.63 -11.27 -7.28
C PRO A 302 11.21 -10.48 -6.03
N ILE A 303 11.20 -9.16 -6.13
CA ILE A 303 10.83 -8.27 -5.03
C ILE A 303 9.45 -7.68 -5.34
N PHE A 304 8.46 -7.90 -4.46
CA PHE A 304 7.07 -7.48 -4.66
C PHE A 304 6.56 -6.48 -3.62
N SER A 305 7.31 -6.21 -2.55
CA SER A 305 6.93 -5.26 -1.48
C SER A 305 8.15 -4.70 -0.75
#